data_02d7357731d8bff6cfbc636c65b33406
#
_entry.id   02d7357731d8bff6cfbc636c65b33406
#
_cell.length_a   1.000
_cell.length_b   1.000
_cell.length_c   1.000
_cell.angle_alpha   90.00
_cell.angle_beta   90.00
_cell.angle_gamma   90.00
#
_symmetry.space_group_name_H-M   'P 1'
#
loop_
_entity.id
_entity.type
_entity.pdbx_description
1 polymer ?
#
loop_
_entity_poly.entity_id
_entity_poly.type
_entity_poly.pdbx_seq_one_letter_code
_entity_poly.pdbx_strand_id
1 'polypeptide(L)'
;MKVLKFGGTSVGSVNSILSVKKIVEAIEEPVIVVVSALGGITDKLLATSTMASKGDLAYEKELSEIIARHLDVIEGVIEDKEVRIDVQKKVMALLDELSNIFKGVYLINDLSAKTSDTIVSYGERLSSLIVSNVIKDAKLFDSRKYIKTVKQFNKHIVDFDLTNKLIKETFSPLPKVSLVPGFISSSTETGEVTNLGRGGSDYTASILATALDANTLEIRSEEHTSEL
;
A
#
# COMPACT_ATOMS: atom_id res chain seq x y z
N MET A 1 15.49 6.94 14.98
CA MET A 1 14.86 6.32 13.80
C MET A 1 14.06 7.37 13.02
N LYS A 2 13.87 7.15 11.73
CA LYS A 2 13.07 8.02 10.85
C LYS A 2 11.84 7.31 10.31
N VAL A 3 10.80 8.06 10.00
CA VAL A 3 9.66 7.62 9.19
C VAL A 3 9.63 8.44 7.91
N LEU A 4 9.65 7.76 6.77
CA LEU A 4 9.57 8.38 5.45
C LEU A 4 8.27 7.95 4.78
N LYS A 5 7.52 8.90 4.22
CA LYS A 5 6.36 8.57 3.40
C LYS A 5 6.60 8.97 1.95
N PHE A 6 6.36 8.06 1.03
CA PHE A 6 6.43 8.29 -0.40
C PHE A 6 5.04 8.21 -1.02
N GLY A 7 4.63 9.27 -1.71
CA GLY A 7 3.34 9.35 -2.40
C GLY A 7 3.28 8.48 -3.65
N GLY A 8 2.08 8.39 -4.25
CA GLY A 8 1.85 7.56 -5.44
C GLY A 8 2.71 7.95 -6.64
N THR A 9 3.02 9.23 -6.81
CA THR A 9 3.93 9.73 -7.85
C THR A 9 5.36 9.27 -7.61
N SER A 10 5.81 9.28 -6.34
CA SER A 10 7.16 8.82 -5.95
C SER A 10 7.36 7.30 -6.13
N VAL A 11 6.31 6.53 -6.23
CA VAL A 11 6.35 5.07 -6.51
C VAL A 11 5.64 4.72 -7.81
N GLY A 12 5.30 5.71 -8.65
CA GLY A 12 4.47 5.55 -9.84
C GLY A 12 5.22 5.08 -11.09
N SER A 13 6.54 5.09 -11.11
CA SER A 13 7.35 4.69 -12.26
C SER A 13 8.60 3.94 -11.84
N VAL A 14 9.25 3.26 -12.79
CA VAL A 14 10.54 2.57 -12.56
C VAL A 14 11.57 3.55 -12.00
N ASN A 15 11.74 4.71 -12.62
CA ASN A 15 12.74 5.70 -12.21
C ASN A 15 12.47 6.25 -10.82
N SER A 16 11.21 6.55 -10.50
CA SER A 16 10.85 7.08 -9.18
C SER A 16 11.06 6.02 -8.08
N ILE A 17 10.74 4.76 -8.31
CA ILE A 17 11.02 3.67 -7.36
C ILE A 17 12.52 3.49 -7.15
N LEU A 18 13.34 3.55 -8.20
CA LEU A 18 14.80 3.47 -8.09
C LEU A 18 15.38 4.68 -7.34
N SER A 19 14.76 5.86 -7.46
CA SER A 19 15.12 7.03 -6.64
C SER A 19 14.77 6.82 -5.17
N VAL A 20 13.58 6.29 -4.88
CA VAL A 20 13.19 5.90 -3.50
C VAL A 20 14.18 4.91 -2.91
N LYS A 21 14.58 3.87 -3.68
CA LYS A 21 15.62 2.92 -3.28
C LYS A 21 16.90 3.63 -2.84
N LYS A 22 17.44 4.51 -3.69
CA LYS A 22 18.68 5.26 -3.39
C LYS A 22 18.56 6.08 -2.10
N ILE A 23 17.43 6.78 -1.92
CA ILE A 23 17.17 7.60 -0.72
C ILE A 23 17.17 6.74 0.53
N VAL A 24 16.44 5.62 0.51
CA VAL A 24 16.27 4.75 1.68
C VAL A 24 17.58 4.02 2.02
N GLU A 25 18.29 3.50 1.02
CA GLU A 25 19.54 2.77 1.22
C GLU A 25 20.70 3.65 1.72
N ALA A 26 20.64 4.97 1.50
CA ALA A 26 21.59 5.94 2.04
C ALA A 26 21.38 6.24 3.54
N ILE A 27 20.29 5.78 4.15
CA ILE A 27 19.99 6.01 5.57
C ILE A 27 20.69 4.94 6.41
N GLU A 28 21.53 5.37 7.34
CA GLU A 28 22.27 4.46 8.21
C GLU A 28 21.46 3.98 9.42
N GLU A 29 20.58 4.83 9.94
CA GLU A 29 19.71 4.52 11.07
C GLU A 29 18.49 3.68 10.67
N PRO A 30 17.80 3.00 11.61
CA PRO A 30 16.55 2.31 11.31
C PRO A 30 15.50 3.26 10.74
N VAL A 31 14.83 2.81 9.67
CA VAL A 31 13.83 3.61 8.95
C VAL A 31 12.56 2.83 8.67
N ILE A 32 11.42 3.49 8.86
CA ILE A 32 10.12 3.00 8.39
C ILE A 32 9.76 3.76 7.12
N VAL A 33 9.44 3.03 6.08
CA VAL A 33 9.07 3.55 4.76
C VAL A 33 7.61 3.25 4.49
N VAL A 34 6.78 4.28 4.46
CA VAL A 34 5.36 4.18 4.13
C VAL A 34 5.17 4.52 2.66
N VAL A 35 4.53 3.63 1.91
CA VAL A 35 4.26 3.82 0.48
C VAL A 35 2.77 3.84 0.19
N SER A 36 2.37 4.67 -0.76
CA SER A 36 1.03 4.67 -1.36
C SER A 36 0.94 3.65 -2.49
N ALA A 37 -0.24 3.45 -3.05
CA ALA A 37 -0.43 2.77 -4.33
C ALA A 37 0.42 3.44 -5.43
N LEU A 38 0.72 2.72 -6.50
CA LEU A 38 1.33 3.33 -7.71
C LEU A 38 0.44 4.46 -8.22
N GLY A 39 1.04 5.57 -8.65
CA GLY A 39 0.30 6.77 -9.07
C GLY A 39 -0.86 6.48 -10.03
N GLY A 40 -2.06 6.94 -9.70
CA GLY A 40 -3.31 6.74 -10.45
C GLY A 40 -4.00 5.38 -10.26
N ILE A 41 -3.38 4.42 -9.58
CA ILE A 41 -3.97 3.07 -9.41
C ILE A 41 -5.20 3.10 -8.50
N THR A 42 -5.22 3.89 -7.44
CA THR A 42 -6.38 3.98 -6.55
C THR A 42 -7.63 4.46 -7.31
N ASP A 43 -7.49 5.53 -8.11
CA ASP A 43 -8.59 6.05 -8.93
C ASP A 43 -9.04 5.03 -9.98
N LYS A 44 -8.06 4.33 -10.60
CA LYS A 44 -8.35 3.29 -11.59
C LYS A 44 -9.09 2.10 -10.96
N LEU A 45 -8.72 1.66 -9.77
CA LEU A 45 -9.43 0.61 -9.02
C LEU A 45 -10.88 1.02 -8.72
N LEU A 46 -11.11 2.26 -8.26
CA LEU A 46 -12.45 2.79 -8.00
C LEU A 46 -13.30 2.89 -9.29
N ALA A 47 -12.74 3.42 -10.36
CA ALA A 47 -13.44 3.51 -11.64
C ALA A 47 -13.82 2.12 -12.17
N THR A 48 -12.87 1.17 -12.16
CA THR A 48 -13.08 -0.21 -12.60
C THR A 48 -14.14 -0.92 -11.75
N SER A 49 -14.15 -0.72 -10.43
CA SER A 49 -15.16 -1.31 -9.54
C SER A 49 -16.57 -0.74 -9.81
N THR A 50 -16.65 0.55 -10.14
CA THR A 50 -17.90 1.20 -10.53
C THR A 50 -18.41 0.65 -11.86
N MET A 51 -17.53 0.38 -12.83
CA MET A 51 -17.92 -0.26 -14.10
C MET A 51 -18.44 -1.67 -13.86
N ALA A 52 -17.72 -2.49 -13.10
CA ALA A 52 -18.12 -3.84 -12.77
C ALA A 52 -19.49 -3.88 -12.06
N SER A 53 -19.74 -2.98 -11.10
CA SER A 53 -21.01 -2.91 -10.36
C SER A 53 -22.23 -2.50 -11.21
N LYS A 54 -21.97 -1.93 -12.40
CA LYS A 54 -23.03 -1.62 -13.39
C LYS A 54 -23.22 -2.72 -14.44
N GLY A 55 -22.55 -3.85 -14.31
CA GLY A 55 -22.59 -4.92 -15.29
C GLY A 55 -21.87 -4.59 -16.61
N ASP A 56 -20.94 -3.62 -16.59
CA ASP A 56 -20.16 -3.24 -17.77
C ASP A 56 -18.92 -4.13 -17.92
N LEU A 57 -18.90 -4.97 -18.95
CA LEU A 57 -17.77 -5.89 -19.25
C LEU A 57 -16.44 -5.16 -19.55
N ALA A 58 -16.47 -3.86 -19.85
CA ALA A 58 -15.26 -3.08 -20.07
C ALA A 58 -14.35 -3.07 -18.84
N TYR A 59 -14.84 -3.40 -17.64
CA TYR A 59 -14.02 -3.56 -16.44
C TYR A 59 -12.89 -4.59 -16.62
N GLU A 60 -13.06 -5.62 -17.44
CA GLU A 60 -12.02 -6.64 -17.68
C GLU A 60 -10.80 -6.06 -18.38
N LYS A 61 -11.02 -5.13 -19.32
CA LYS A 61 -9.93 -4.41 -19.99
C LYS A 61 -9.19 -3.52 -18.99
N GLU A 62 -9.91 -2.74 -18.20
CA GLU A 62 -9.29 -1.87 -17.19
C GLU A 62 -8.49 -2.66 -16.14
N LEU A 63 -9.02 -3.81 -15.72
CA LEU A 63 -8.32 -4.74 -14.84
C LEU A 63 -7.04 -5.28 -15.50
N SER A 64 -7.10 -5.65 -16.77
CA SER A 64 -5.91 -6.11 -17.52
C SER A 64 -4.83 -5.04 -17.60
N GLU A 65 -5.20 -3.77 -17.73
CA GLU A 65 -4.25 -2.64 -17.71
C GLU A 65 -3.63 -2.43 -16.32
N ILE A 66 -4.41 -2.62 -15.23
CA ILE A 66 -3.88 -2.62 -13.86
C ILE A 66 -2.83 -3.73 -13.68
N ILE A 67 -3.14 -4.93 -14.16
CA ILE A 67 -2.24 -6.09 -14.10
C ILE A 67 -0.94 -5.79 -14.87
N ALA A 68 -1.07 -5.39 -16.14
CA ALA A 68 0.07 -5.08 -17.02
C ALA A 68 1.00 -4.04 -16.37
N ARG A 69 0.44 -2.95 -15.84
CA ARG A 69 1.23 -1.88 -15.22
C ARG A 69 2.07 -2.36 -14.03
N HIS A 70 1.54 -3.25 -13.18
CA HIS A 70 2.32 -3.79 -12.06
C HIS A 70 3.43 -4.73 -12.55
N LEU A 71 3.16 -5.54 -13.56
CA LEU A 71 4.17 -6.44 -14.15
C LEU A 71 5.28 -5.65 -14.85
N ASP A 72 4.95 -4.60 -15.59
CA ASP A 72 5.91 -3.72 -16.26
C ASP A 72 6.83 -3.03 -15.23
N VAL A 73 6.27 -2.57 -14.11
CA VAL A 73 7.07 -1.99 -13.02
C VAL A 73 8.03 -3.02 -12.44
N ILE A 74 7.58 -4.25 -12.14
CA ILE A 74 8.44 -5.32 -11.62
C ILE A 74 9.59 -5.62 -12.58
N GLU A 75 9.30 -5.72 -13.89
CA GLU A 75 10.29 -5.97 -14.94
C GLU A 75 11.38 -4.88 -14.98
N GLY A 76 10.97 -3.63 -14.78
CA GLY A 76 11.89 -2.49 -14.83
C GLY A 76 12.70 -2.25 -13.55
N VAL A 77 12.22 -2.69 -12.36
CA VAL A 77 12.88 -2.35 -11.09
C VAL A 77 13.67 -3.52 -10.47
N ILE A 78 13.42 -4.77 -10.88
CA ILE A 78 14.06 -5.97 -10.32
C ILE A 78 14.94 -6.61 -11.39
N GLU A 79 16.26 -6.42 -11.28
CA GLU A 79 17.24 -6.95 -12.24
C GLU A 79 17.45 -8.45 -12.08
N ASP A 80 17.51 -8.95 -10.83
CA ASP A 80 17.70 -10.37 -10.52
C ASP A 80 16.49 -11.19 -10.99
N LYS A 81 16.75 -12.14 -11.91
CA LYS A 81 15.70 -12.93 -12.55
C LYS A 81 14.96 -13.85 -11.58
N GLU A 82 15.63 -14.43 -10.60
CA GLU A 82 15.00 -15.35 -9.64
C GLU A 82 14.10 -14.57 -8.69
N VAL A 83 14.60 -13.45 -8.15
CA VAL A 83 13.82 -12.53 -7.32
C VAL A 83 12.61 -11.99 -8.10
N ARG A 84 12.81 -11.60 -9.35
CA ARG A 84 11.74 -11.09 -10.21
C ARG A 84 10.63 -12.11 -10.40
N ILE A 85 10.95 -13.37 -10.71
CA ILE A 85 9.98 -14.45 -10.86
C ILE A 85 9.20 -14.69 -9.55
N ASP A 86 9.87 -14.70 -8.41
CA ASP A 86 9.22 -14.87 -7.11
C ASP A 86 8.25 -13.71 -6.80
N VAL A 87 8.68 -12.47 -7.05
CA VAL A 87 7.84 -11.28 -6.85
C VAL A 87 6.66 -11.27 -7.82
N GLN A 88 6.87 -11.59 -9.11
CA GLN A 88 5.78 -11.71 -10.08
C GLN A 88 4.76 -12.74 -9.61
N LYS A 89 5.18 -13.91 -9.13
CA LYS A 89 4.28 -14.94 -8.61
C LYS A 89 3.44 -14.44 -7.43
N LYS A 90 4.05 -13.74 -6.48
CA LYS A 90 3.36 -13.17 -5.30
C LYS A 90 2.38 -12.07 -5.69
N VAL A 91 2.78 -11.19 -6.60
CA VAL A 91 1.93 -10.11 -7.12
C VAL A 91 0.77 -10.67 -7.92
N MET A 92 1.00 -11.68 -8.78
CA MET A 92 -0.07 -12.34 -9.52
C MET A 92 -1.09 -13.01 -8.59
N ALA A 93 -0.67 -13.63 -7.51
CA ALA A 93 -1.61 -14.18 -6.52
C ALA A 93 -2.57 -13.11 -5.94
N LEU A 94 -2.06 -11.90 -5.62
CA LEU A 94 -2.89 -10.78 -5.18
C LEU A 94 -3.81 -10.26 -6.30
N LEU A 95 -3.33 -10.21 -7.53
CA LEU A 95 -4.12 -9.78 -8.69
C LEU A 95 -5.21 -10.79 -9.07
N ASP A 96 -4.97 -12.08 -8.87
CA ASP A 96 -5.97 -13.13 -9.05
C ASP A 96 -7.09 -13.03 -7.99
N GLU A 97 -6.72 -12.76 -6.71
CA GLU A 97 -7.70 -12.45 -5.67
C GLU A 97 -8.56 -11.25 -6.04
N LEU A 98 -7.93 -10.16 -6.47
CA LEU A 98 -8.60 -8.93 -6.91
C LEU A 98 -9.53 -9.20 -8.11
N SER A 99 -9.07 -9.96 -9.09
CA SER A 99 -9.86 -10.35 -10.26
C SER A 99 -11.14 -11.12 -9.87
N ASN A 100 -11.04 -12.02 -8.89
CA ASN A 100 -12.19 -12.74 -8.37
C ASN A 100 -13.18 -11.80 -7.66
N ILE A 101 -12.70 -10.79 -6.93
CA ILE A 101 -13.55 -9.77 -6.30
C ILE A 101 -14.29 -8.97 -7.37
N PHE A 102 -13.60 -8.48 -8.40
CA PHE A 102 -14.23 -7.75 -9.52
C PHE A 102 -15.29 -8.59 -10.22
N LYS A 103 -15.00 -9.88 -10.48
CA LYS A 103 -15.97 -10.81 -11.05
C LYS A 103 -17.20 -10.97 -10.15
N GLY A 104 -17.01 -11.05 -8.83
CA GLY A 104 -18.10 -11.08 -7.86
C GLY A 104 -18.95 -9.82 -7.96
N VAL A 105 -18.35 -8.63 -7.93
CA VAL A 105 -19.02 -7.33 -8.07
C VAL A 105 -19.82 -7.26 -9.39
N TYR A 106 -19.22 -7.69 -10.48
CA TYR A 106 -19.89 -7.74 -11.80
C TYR A 106 -21.12 -8.65 -11.78
N LEU A 107 -21.01 -9.85 -11.22
CA LEU A 107 -22.10 -10.85 -11.22
C LEU A 107 -23.28 -10.43 -10.34
N ILE A 108 -23.02 -9.76 -9.20
CA ILE A 108 -24.08 -9.30 -8.29
C ILE A 108 -24.60 -7.92 -8.62
N ASN A 109 -23.94 -7.17 -9.52
CA ASN A 109 -24.25 -5.78 -9.87
C ASN A 109 -24.36 -4.86 -8.64
N ASP A 110 -23.50 -5.07 -7.63
CA ASP A 110 -23.47 -4.28 -6.40
C ASP A 110 -22.05 -4.05 -5.93
N LEU A 111 -21.82 -2.87 -5.34
CA LEU A 111 -20.55 -2.47 -4.74
C LEU A 111 -20.79 -1.87 -3.36
N SER A 112 -20.68 -2.69 -2.33
CA SER A 112 -20.76 -2.19 -0.96
C SER A 112 -19.51 -1.36 -0.60
N ALA A 113 -19.64 -0.47 0.40
CA ALA A 113 -18.50 0.28 0.93
C ALA A 113 -17.33 -0.65 1.37
N LYS A 114 -17.67 -1.74 2.05
CA LYS A 114 -16.69 -2.77 2.46
C LYS A 114 -15.95 -3.38 1.26
N THR A 115 -16.66 -3.72 0.20
CA THR A 115 -16.06 -4.29 -1.01
C THR A 115 -15.17 -3.26 -1.70
N SER A 116 -15.62 -1.99 -1.76
CA SER A 116 -14.82 -0.88 -2.28
C SER A 116 -13.53 -0.68 -1.49
N ASP A 117 -13.61 -0.64 -0.15
CA ASP A 117 -12.43 -0.53 0.72
C ASP A 117 -11.44 -1.70 0.51
N THR A 118 -11.99 -2.91 0.34
CA THR A 118 -11.18 -4.10 0.03
C THR A 118 -10.47 -3.95 -1.30
N ILE A 119 -11.16 -3.56 -2.37
CA ILE A 119 -10.59 -3.37 -3.71
C ILE A 119 -9.48 -2.34 -3.70
N VAL A 120 -9.71 -1.15 -3.14
CA VAL A 120 -8.70 -0.08 -3.15
C VAL A 120 -7.46 -0.46 -2.35
N SER A 121 -7.61 -1.30 -1.31
CA SER A 121 -6.46 -1.76 -0.50
C SER A 121 -5.41 -2.53 -1.30
N TYR A 122 -5.79 -3.11 -2.44
CA TYR A 122 -4.84 -3.82 -3.30
C TYR A 122 -3.79 -2.88 -3.91
N GLY A 123 -4.12 -1.60 -4.10
CA GLY A 123 -3.15 -0.61 -4.58
C GLY A 123 -1.90 -0.53 -3.70
N GLU A 124 -2.09 -0.33 -2.41
CA GLU A 124 -1.00 -0.25 -1.44
C GLU A 124 -0.36 -1.61 -1.15
N ARG A 125 -1.14 -2.69 -1.14
CA ARG A 125 -0.63 -4.05 -0.96
C ARG A 125 0.32 -4.44 -2.10
N LEU A 126 -0.03 -4.14 -3.34
CA LEU A 126 0.78 -4.44 -4.53
C LEU A 126 2.04 -3.56 -4.56
N SER A 127 1.91 -2.24 -4.39
CA SER A 127 3.05 -1.34 -4.43
C SER A 127 4.05 -1.65 -3.31
N SER A 128 3.59 -1.86 -2.08
CA SER A 128 4.46 -2.18 -0.95
C SER A 128 5.18 -3.52 -1.11
N LEU A 129 4.52 -4.53 -1.69
CA LEU A 129 5.14 -5.81 -2.01
C LEU A 129 6.27 -5.64 -3.04
N ILE A 130 6.04 -4.85 -4.10
CA ILE A 130 7.07 -4.59 -5.12
C ILE A 130 8.24 -3.83 -4.49
N VAL A 131 7.97 -2.70 -3.85
CA VAL A 131 9.01 -1.82 -3.31
C VAL A 131 9.85 -2.51 -2.22
N SER A 132 9.24 -3.38 -1.40
CA SER A 132 9.96 -4.15 -0.38
C SER A 132 10.98 -5.14 -0.95
N ASN A 133 10.81 -5.57 -2.20
CA ASN A 133 11.75 -6.46 -2.89
C ASN A 133 12.79 -5.71 -3.74
N VAL A 134 12.66 -4.38 -3.85
CA VAL A 134 13.62 -3.51 -4.54
C VAL A 134 14.64 -2.93 -3.58
N ILE A 135 14.23 -2.61 -2.35
CA ILE A 135 15.09 -2.00 -1.33
C ILE A 135 15.80 -3.09 -0.54
N LYS A 136 17.13 -2.97 -0.42
CA LYS A 136 17.96 -3.93 0.32
C LYS A 136 17.54 -4.00 1.79
N ASP A 137 17.50 -5.20 2.34
CA ASP A 137 17.18 -5.50 3.75
C ASP A 137 15.77 -5.02 4.19
N ALA A 138 14.89 -4.65 3.27
CA ALA A 138 13.54 -4.24 3.60
C ALA A 138 12.68 -5.43 4.02
N LYS A 139 11.95 -5.25 5.14
CA LYS A 139 10.92 -6.18 5.60
C LYS A 139 9.54 -5.54 5.42
N LEU A 140 8.63 -6.27 4.78
CA LEU A 140 7.26 -5.84 4.56
C LEU A 140 6.41 -6.11 5.81
N PHE A 141 5.70 -5.09 6.29
CA PHE A 141 4.78 -5.15 7.42
C PHE A 141 3.38 -4.74 6.97
N ASP A 142 2.44 -5.65 7.07
CA ASP A 142 1.03 -5.39 6.71
C ASP A 142 0.35 -4.51 7.76
N SER A 143 0.08 -3.25 7.42
CA SER A 143 -0.52 -2.26 8.32
C SER A 143 -1.89 -2.67 8.88
N ARG A 144 -2.65 -3.50 8.17
CA ARG A 144 -3.94 -4.04 8.65
C ARG A 144 -3.81 -4.88 9.93
N LYS A 145 -2.61 -5.38 10.21
CA LYS A 145 -2.36 -6.19 11.41
C LYS A 145 -2.28 -5.34 12.68
N TYR A 146 -1.87 -4.08 12.57
CA TYR A 146 -1.61 -3.21 13.73
C TYR A 146 -2.29 -1.85 13.68
N ILE A 147 -2.72 -1.34 12.53
CA ILE A 147 -3.57 -0.15 12.46
C ILE A 147 -5.02 -0.60 12.52
N LYS A 148 -5.66 -0.31 13.65
CA LYS A 148 -7.01 -0.77 13.95
C LYS A 148 -7.99 0.38 13.99
N THR A 149 -9.20 0.12 13.51
CA THR A 149 -10.29 1.12 13.47
C THR A 149 -11.53 0.59 14.16
N VAL A 150 -12.28 1.50 14.74
CA VAL A 150 -13.62 1.28 15.27
C VAL A 150 -14.63 2.08 14.44
N LYS A 151 -15.86 1.60 14.34
CA LYS A 151 -16.91 2.29 13.63
C LYS A 151 -17.60 3.30 14.56
N GLN A 152 -17.55 4.58 14.21
CA GLN A 152 -18.30 5.64 14.88
C GLN A 152 -19.05 6.49 13.86
N PHE A 153 -20.36 6.68 14.07
CA PHE A 153 -21.22 7.50 13.19
C PHE A 153 -21.01 7.21 11.69
N ASN A 154 -20.99 5.93 11.32
CA ASN A 154 -20.73 5.45 9.95
C ASN A 154 -19.33 5.77 9.36
N LYS A 155 -18.39 6.18 10.19
CA LYS A 155 -16.98 6.36 9.80
C LYS A 155 -16.09 5.40 10.55
N HIS A 156 -15.00 4.98 9.92
CA HIS A 156 -13.94 4.25 10.58
C HIS A 156 -12.92 5.25 11.14
N ILE A 157 -12.73 5.22 12.46
CA ILE A 157 -11.73 6.03 13.16
C ILE A 157 -10.69 5.12 13.80
N VAL A 158 -9.45 5.62 13.92
CA VAL A 158 -8.35 4.84 14.50
C VAL A 158 -8.59 4.61 16.00
N ASP A 159 -8.51 3.35 16.42
CA ASP A 159 -8.37 2.97 17.82
C ASP A 159 -6.90 3.15 18.22
N PHE A 160 -6.57 4.32 18.78
CA PHE A 160 -5.20 4.66 19.10
C PHE A 160 -4.60 3.80 20.22
N ASP A 161 -5.38 3.40 21.23
CA ASP A 161 -4.88 2.60 22.33
C ASP A 161 -4.41 1.25 21.83
N LEU A 162 -5.25 0.55 21.08
CA LEU A 162 -4.91 -0.75 20.50
C LEU A 162 -3.84 -0.61 19.41
N THR A 163 -3.96 0.37 18.51
CA THR A 163 -3.01 0.61 17.43
C THR A 163 -1.61 0.87 17.96
N ASN A 164 -1.45 1.79 18.92
CA ASN A 164 -0.15 2.11 19.50
C ASN A 164 0.50 0.91 20.20
N LYS A 165 -0.30 0.12 20.91
CA LYS A 165 0.17 -1.13 21.53
C LYS A 165 0.69 -2.10 20.48
N LEU A 166 -0.10 -2.39 19.45
CA LEU A 166 0.26 -3.33 18.39
C LEU A 166 1.47 -2.86 17.56
N ILE A 167 1.59 -1.56 17.30
CA ILE A 167 2.76 -0.99 16.62
C ILE A 167 4.02 -1.23 17.45
N LYS A 168 4.02 -0.92 18.75
CA LYS A 168 5.17 -1.15 19.62
C LYS A 168 5.58 -2.62 19.67
N GLU A 169 4.62 -3.53 19.72
CA GLU A 169 4.87 -4.98 19.69
C GLU A 169 5.43 -5.43 18.33
N THR A 170 4.87 -4.93 17.21
CA THR A 170 5.23 -5.33 15.84
C THR A 170 6.64 -4.88 15.47
N PHE A 171 7.05 -3.69 15.91
CA PHE A 171 8.34 -3.11 15.57
C PHE A 171 9.40 -3.25 16.68
N SER A 172 9.28 -4.27 17.51
CA SER A 172 10.25 -4.63 18.55
C SER A 172 10.74 -6.07 18.35
N PRO A 173 12.01 -6.31 17.92
CA PRO A 173 13.02 -5.32 17.55
C PRO A 173 12.73 -4.66 16.20
N LEU A 174 13.13 -3.38 16.06
CA LEU A 174 12.97 -2.62 14.83
C LEU A 174 13.99 -3.07 13.77
N PRO A 175 13.57 -3.54 12.57
CA PRO A 175 14.48 -3.82 11.48
C PRO A 175 15.16 -2.57 10.93
N LYS A 176 16.26 -2.75 10.17
CA LYS A 176 16.95 -1.63 9.52
C LYS A 176 16.02 -0.87 8.57
N VAL A 177 15.28 -1.59 7.73
CA VAL A 177 14.27 -1.02 6.84
C VAL A 177 12.95 -1.76 7.02
N SER A 178 11.90 -1.05 7.42
CA SER A 178 10.54 -1.56 7.54
C SER A 178 9.67 -0.92 6.48
N LEU A 179 9.16 -1.70 5.53
CA LEU A 179 8.25 -1.20 4.50
C LEU A 179 6.80 -1.45 4.90
N VAL A 180 5.97 -0.43 4.76
CA VAL A 180 4.59 -0.41 5.24
C VAL A 180 3.67 0.11 4.14
N PRO A 181 2.59 -0.62 3.77
CA PRO A 181 1.52 -0.05 2.98
C PRO A 181 0.81 1.04 3.79
N GLY A 182 0.70 2.24 3.23
CA GLY A 182 -0.07 3.33 3.82
C GLY A 182 -1.57 3.14 3.65
N PHE A 183 -2.39 4.06 4.14
CA PHE A 183 -3.83 4.17 3.89
C PHE A 183 -4.71 3.05 4.46
N ILE A 184 -4.24 1.80 4.45
CA ILE A 184 -5.03 0.61 4.78
C ILE A 184 -4.95 0.23 6.26
N SER A 185 -6.05 -0.27 6.79
CA SER A 185 -6.24 -0.67 8.18
C SER A 185 -7.25 -1.83 8.28
N SER A 186 -7.61 -2.25 9.48
CA SER A 186 -8.71 -3.19 9.67
C SER A 186 -9.60 -2.83 10.86
N SER A 187 -10.87 -3.21 10.78
CA SER A 187 -11.82 -3.07 11.88
C SER A 187 -11.46 -3.98 13.06
N THR A 188 -11.50 -3.46 14.28
CA THR A 188 -11.34 -4.25 15.51
C THR A 188 -12.48 -5.23 15.72
N GLU A 189 -13.70 -4.87 15.30
CA GLU A 189 -14.91 -5.64 15.57
C GLU A 189 -15.08 -6.80 14.60
N THR A 190 -14.84 -6.53 13.30
CA THR A 190 -15.14 -7.48 12.22
C THR A 190 -13.90 -8.07 11.56
N GLY A 191 -12.71 -7.48 11.78
CA GLY A 191 -11.49 -7.83 11.08
C GLY A 191 -11.46 -7.41 9.60
N GLU A 192 -12.51 -6.75 9.11
CA GLU A 192 -12.63 -6.31 7.73
C GLU A 192 -11.60 -5.26 7.39
N VAL A 193 -11.19 -5.22 6.11
CA VAL A 193 -10.34 -4.17 5.59
C VAL A 193 -11.08 -2.84 5.66
N THR A 194 -10.42 -1.84 6.21
CA THR A 194 -10.86 -0.46 6.25
C THR A 194 -9.77 0.44 5.71
N ASN A 195 -10.08 1.67 5.40
CA ASN A 195 -9.10 2.66 5.00
C ASN A 195 -9.17 3.93 5.86
N LEU A 196 -8.09 4.70 5.85
CA LEU A 196 -7.94 5.91 6.66
C LEU A 196 -8.47 7.18 5.96
N GLY A 197 -9.12 7.03 4.81
CA GLY A 197 -9.67 8.15 4.04
C GLY A 197 -8.59 8.98 3.32
N ARG A 198 -8.98 10.19 2.89
CA ARG A 198 -8.10 11.09 2.13
C ARG A 198 -6.85 11.45 2.95
N GLY A 199 -5.69 11.35 2.31
CA GLY A 199 -4.40 11.54 3.01
C GLY A 199 -4.01 10.36 3.92
N GLY A 200 -4.66 9.21 3.76
CA GLY A 200 -4.49 8.06 4.65
C GLY A 200 -3.06 7.52 4.73
N SER A 201 -2.25 7.65 3.67
CA SER A 201 -0.84 7.22 3.73
C SER A 201 0.01 8.19 4.58
N ASP A 202 -0.27 9.51 4.54
CA ASP A 202 0.38 10.49 5.41
C ASP A 202 -0.05 10.26 6.86
N TYR A 203 -1.32 9.92 7.05
CA TYR A 203 -1.85 9.60 8.36
C TYR A 203 -1.24 8.31 8.93
N THR A 204 -1.05 7.27 8.10
CA THR A 204 -0.30 6.06 8.48
C THR A 204 1.10 6.41 8.97
N ALA A 205 1.82 7.26 8.23
CA ALA A 205 3.17 7.68 8.60
C ALA A 205 3.19 8.46 9.92
N SER A 206 2.23 9.34 10.14
CA SER A 206 2.08 10.11 11.39
C SER A 206 1.78 9.21 12.59
N ILE A 207 0.89 8.22 12.42
CA ILE A 207 0.57 7.22 13.46
C ILE A 207 1.83 6.45 13.87
N LEU A 208 2.59 5.94 12.88
CA LEU A 208 3.83 5.19 13.14
C LEU A 208 4.89 6.06 13.81
N ALA A 209 5.09 7.29 13.31
CA ALA A 209 6.06 8.21 13.88
C ALA A 209 5.75 8.54 15.34
N THR A 210 4.48 8.77 15.66
CA THR A 210 4.05 9.07 17.04
C THR A 210 4.13 7.84 17.94
N ALA A 211 3.66 6.68 17.49
CA ALA A 211 3.66 5.47 18.32
C ALA A 211 5.06 4.96 18.68
N LEU A 212 6.05 5.24 17.83
CA LEU A 212 7.44 4.77 17.97
C LEU A 212 8.42 5.88 18.36
N ASP A 213 7.93 7.07 18.73
CA ASP A 213 8.74 8.22 19.11
C ASP A 213 9.85 8.53 18.09
N ALA A 214 9.48 8.59 16.79
CA ALA A 214 10.42 8.84 15.71
C ALA A 214 11.04 10.22 15.80
N ASN A 215 12.35 10.34 15.55
CA ASN A 215 13.07 11.62 15.57
C ASN A 215 12.64 12.52 14.40
N THR A 216 12.22 11.91 13.29
CA THR A 216 11.88 12.65 12.07
C THR A 216 10.76 11.92 11.32
N LEU A 217 9.79 12.69 10.84
CA LEU A 217 8.78 12.29 9.86
C LEU A 217 8.96 13.15 8.61
N GLU A 218 9.22 12.52 7.47
CA GLU A 218 9.33 13.18 6.16
C GLU A 218 8.21 12.74 5.24
N ILE A 219 7.42 13.69 4.76
CA ILE A 219 6.42 13.45 3.70
C ILE A 219 7.06 13.91 2.39
N ARG A 220 7.32 12.96 1.48
CA ARG A 220 7.99 13.23 0.21
C ARG A 220 7.01 13.15 -0.95
N SER A 221 6.94 14.25 -1.73
CA SER A 221 6.25 14.36 -3.02
C SER A 221 7.27 14.31 -4.17
N GLU A 222 6.80 14.31 -5.42
CA GLU A 222 7.67 14.32 -6.62
C GLU A 222 8.72 15.43 -6.62
N GLU A 223 8.35 16.63 -6.16
CA GLU A 223 9.25 17.79 -6.12
C GLU A 223 10.48 17.55 -5.24
N HIS A 224 10.37 16.68 -4.25
CA HIS A 224 11.45 16.34 -3.31
C HIS A 224 12.22 15.06 -3.66
N THR A 225 11.79 14.29 -4.67
CA THR A 225 12.48 13.07 -5.13
C THR A 225 13.41 13.32 -6.30
N SER A 226 13.35 14.49 -6.93
CA SER A 226 14.16 14.86 -8.11
C SER A 226 15.44 15.66 -7.80
N GLU A 227 15.72 16.00 -6.54
CA GLU A 227 16.86 16.84 -6.14
C GLU A 227 18.08 16.04 -5.62
N LEU A 228 18.24 14.77 -6.01
CA LEU A 228 19.44 13.98 -5.67
C LEU A 228 20.14 13.45 -6.91
#